data_6a84c76d83f52787a29856e7743d151e
#
_entry.id   6a84c76d83f52787a29856e7743d151e
#
_cell.length_a   1.000
_cell.length_b   1.000
_cell.length_c   1.000
_cell.angle_alpha   90.00
_cell.angle_beta   90.00
_cell.angle_gamma   90.00
#
_symmetry.space_group_name_H-M   'P 1'
#
loop_
_entity.id
_entity.type
_entity.pdbx_description
1 polymer ?
#
loop_
_entity_poly.entity_id
_entity_poly.type
_entity_poly.pdbx_seq_one_letter_code
_entity_poly.pdbx_strand_id
1 'polypeptide(L)'
;MSKSIASILLLTAALFACSKKEPAPSTTSSATPAVAPTATTAPTAAPPPSAAPATGTAPAAAAPGGIASADGESSGVKVVVQELKRTSGGTVSMKFSITNGSDKSVGSGYEFADKDHEITDHGSVGGVQLIDEGGKKKYFVVRDTDGKCVCSQKIKDVKPGESENFWARFPAPPDSVQKITVIVPHFQPMDDVPISK
;
A
#
# COMPACT_ATOMS: atom_id res chain seq x y z
N MET A 1 1.10 -24.24 -54.68
CA MET A 1 -0.26 -23.92 -55.14
C MET A 1 -0.73 -22.73 -54.32
N SER A 2 -0.81 -21.63 -55.06
CA SER A 2 -1.21 -20.28 -54.65
C SER A 2 -2.67 -20.20 -54.26
N LYS A 3 -3.02 -19.39 -53.24
CA LYS A 3 -4.28 -18.61 -53.26
C LYS A 3 -4.17 -17.45 -52.23
N SER A 4 -3.84 -16.30 -52.78
CA SER A 4 -4.13 -14.98 -52.24
C SER A 4 -5.64 -14.76 -52.14
N ILE A 5 -6.10 -14.17 -51.01
CA ILE A 5 -7.38 -13.44 -51.00
C ILE A 5 -7.12 -12.14 -50.22
N ALA A 6 -7.09 -11.06 -50.98
CA ALA A 6 -7.23 -9.69 -50.53
C ALA A 6 -8.72 -9.33 -50.47
N SER A 7 -9.14 -8.58 -49.47
CA SER A 7 -10.37 -7.74 -49.51
C SER A 7 -10.32 -6.81 -48.30
N ILE A 8 -10.05 -5.54 -48.53
CA ILE A 8 -10.94 -4.37 -48.69
C ILE A 8 -11.55 -3.89 -47.39
N LEU A 9 -10.97 -2.83 -46.88
CA LEU A 9 -11.42 -1.47 -46.62
C LEU A 9 -12.89 -1.28 -46.18
N LEU A 10 -13.10 -0.79 -44.96
CA LEU A 10 -14.16 0.20 -44.71
C LEU A 10 -13.78 1.11 -43.54
N LEU A 11 -13.56 2.34 -43.89
CA LEU A 11 -13.31 3.55 -43.13
C LEU A 11 -14.68 4.07 -42.63
N THR A 12 -14.90 4.18 -41.30
CA THR A 12 -15.98 5.04 -40.79
C THR A 12 -15.45 5.89 -39.67
N ALA A 13 -15.21 7.14 -40.01
CA ALA A 13 -15.02 8.25 -39.09
C ALA A 13 -16.38 8.60 -38.46
N ALA A 14 -16.48 8.61 -37.12
CA ALA A 14 -17.58 9.25 -36.44
C ALA A 14 -16.98 10.35 -35.54
N LEU A 15 -17.11 11.55 -35.98
CA LEU A 15 -16.96 12.80 -35.25
C LEU A 15 -18.10 12.89 -34.23
N PHE A 16 -17.80 12.93 -32.93
CA PHE A 16 -18.74 13.45 -31.96
C PHE A 16 -18.20 14.73 -31.36
N ALA A 17 -18.94 15.79 -31.66
CA ALA A 17 -18.70 17.16 -31.30
C ALA A 17 -18.94 17.41 -29.80
N CYS A 18 -18.21 18.39 -29.32
CA CYS A 18 -18.33 19.10 -28.05
C CYS A 18 -19.76 19.46 -27.65
N SER A 19 -20.06 19.35 -26.35
CA SER A 19 -20.96 20.28 -25.69
C SER A 19 -20.40 20.65 -24.32
N LYS A 20 -19.80 21.81 -24.30
CA LYS A 20 -19.45 22.61 -23.16
C LYS A 20 -20.75 23.23 -22.63
N LYS A 21 -21.15 22.91 -21.40
CA LYS A 21 -22.22 23.60 -20.70
C LYS A 21 -21.68 24.20 -19.41
N GLU A 22 -21.47 25.49 -19.49
CA GLU A 22 -21.17 26.40 -18.39
C GLU A 22 -22.49 26.80 -17.72
N PRO A 23 -22.63 26.80 -16.39
CA PRO A 23 -23.65 27.56 -15.73
C PRO A 23 -23.07 28.82 -15.11
N ALA A 24 -23.69 29.96 -15.47
CA ALA A 24 -23.45 31.28 -14.97
C ALA A 24 -23.92 31.48 -13.50
N PRO A 25 -23.48 32.56 -12.84
CA PRO A 25 -23.70 32.81 -11.42
C PRO A 25 -25.04 33.46 -11.16
N SER A 26 -25.70 33.06 -10.08
CA SER A 26 -26.88 33.78 -9.55
C SER A 26 -26.51 34.42 -8.23
N THR A 27 -26.37 35.73 -8.26
CA THR A 27 -26.48 36.68 -7.16
C THR A 27 -27.94 36.96 -6.82
N THR A 28 -28.32 36.94 -5.55
CA THR A 28 -29.34 37.81 -4.92
C THR A 28 -29.36 37.50 -3.44
N SER A 29 -28.81 38.29 -2.59
CA SER A 29 -29.23 39.46 -1.82
C SER A 29 -30.57 39.33 -1.08
N SER A 30 -30.49 39.55 0.19
CA SER A 30 -31.40 40.31 1.08
C SER A 30 -31.90 39.60 2.33
N ALA A 31 -31.52 40.20 3.39
CA ALA A 31 -32.27 40.73 4.53
C ALA A 31 -32.38 39.87 5.78
N THR A 32 -31.71 40.41 6.79
CA THR A 32 -31.95 40.27 8.23
C THR A 32 -33.37 40.77 8.61
N PRO A 33 -33.99 40.18 9.63
CA PRO A 33 -34.11 40.94 10.86
C PRO A 33 -33.70 40.18 12.15
N ALA A 34 -33.18 40.97 13.06
CA ALA A 34 -32.84 40.65 14.42
C ALA A 34 -34.09 40.39 15.28
N VAL A 35 -34.02 39.37 16.14
CA VAL A 35 -34.82 39.29 17.35
C VAL A 35 -33.93 38.83 18.49
N ALA A 36 -33.90 39.60 19.56
CA ALA A 36 -33.10 39.49 20.76
C ALA A 36 -33.68 38.44 21.76
N PRO A 37 -33.04 38.22 22.90
CA PRO A 37 -32.76 36.91 23.47
C PRO A 37 -33.77 36.48 24.53
N THR A 38 -34.06 35.19 24.59
CA THR A 38 -34.70 34.61 25.78
C THR A 38 -33.72 33.65 26.43
N ALA A 39 -33.31 34.00 27.61
CA ALA A 39 -32.52 33.15 28.49
C ALA A 39 -33.32 31.91 28.88
N THR A 40 -32.82 30.74 28.55
CA THR A 40 -33.28 29.47 29.10
C THR A 40 -32.13 28.76 29.75
N THR A 41 -32.31 28.53 31.04
CA THR A 41 -31.47 27.80 31.98
C THR A 41 -30.87 26.51 31.41
N ALA A 42 -29.54 26.38 31.49
CA ALA A 42 -28.79 25.19 31.17
C ALA A 42 -29.10 24.03 32.14
N PRO A 43 -29.31 22.81 31.64
CA PRO A 43 -29.13 21.63 32.45
C PRO A 43 -27.62 21.31 32.56
N THR A 44 -27.17 21.14 33.77
CA THR A 44 -25.81 20.63 34.14
C THR A 44 -25.54 19.34 33.40
N ALA A 45 -24.64 19.40 32.42
CA ALA A 45 -24.13 18.20 31.74
C ALA A 45 -23.18 17.44 32.67
N ALA A 46 -23.46 16.16 32.88
CA ALA A 46 -22.58 15.23 33.54
C ALA A 46 -21.24 15.14 32.78
N PRO A 47 -20.09 14.94 33.47
CA PRO A 47 -18.82 14.80 32.79
C PRO A 47 -18.82 13.56 31.89
N PRO A 48 -18.18 13.63 30.70
CA PRO A 48 -18.07 12.49 29.80
C PRO A 48 -17.25 11.38 30.48
N PRO A 49 -17.57 10.09 30.24
CA PRO A 49 -16.77 9.00 30.76
C PRO A 49 -15.35 9.12 30.21
N SER A 50 -14.39 9.04 31.13
CA SER A 50 -12.96 9.00 30.84
C SER A 50 -12.69 7.91 29.82
N ALA A 51 -12.28 8.27 28.62
CA ALA A 51 -11.82 7.32 27.62
C ALA A 51 -10.64 6.54 28.21
N ALA A 52 -10.77 5.23 28.24
CA ALA A 52 -9.67 4.34 28.56
C ALA A 52 -8.48 4.66 27.60
N PRO A 53 -7.24 4.65 28.09
CA PRO A 53 -6.11 4.87 27.22
C PRO A 53 -6.10 3.76 26.15
N ALA A 54 -6.16 4.18 24.88
CA ALA A 54 -5.87 3.31 23.76
C ALA A 54 -4.50 2.67 24.04
N THR A 55 -4.46 1.37 24.13
CA THR A 55 -3.22 0.60 24.23
C THR A 55 -2.44 0.90 22.97
N GLY A 56 -1.49 1.84 23.08
CA GLY A 56 -0.58 2.15 21.99
C GLY A 56 0.17 0.87 21.64
N THR A 57 0.00 0.41 20.41
CA THR A 57 0.83 -0.64 19.84
C THR A 57 2.27 -0.17 19.97
N ALA A 58 3.07 -0.85 20.76
CA ALA A 58 4.49 -0.52 20.91
C ALA A 58 5.15 -0.55 19.52
N PRO A 59 6.07 0.38 19.19
CA PRO A 59 6.81 0.34 17.96
C PRO A 59 7.48 -1.03 17.81
N ALA A 60 7.38 -1.64 16.63
CA ALA A 60 8.00 -2.92 16.34
C ALA A 60 9.49 -2.85 16.69
N ALA A 61 9.92 -3.67 17.62
CA ALA A 61 11.31 -3.69 18.07
C ALA A 61 12.21 -4.09 16.88
N ALA A 62 13.23 -3.28 16.60
CA ALA A 62 14.23 -3.61 15.61
C ALA A 62 14.91 -4.94 16.00
N ALA A 63 14.82 -5.94 15.11
CA ALA A 63 15.53 -7.19 15.29
C ALA A 63 17.05 -6.98 15.10
N PRO A 64 17.92 -7.82 15.67
CA PRO A 64 19.35 -7.74 15.42
C PRO A 64 19.64 -7.77 13.92
N GLY A 65 20.16 -6.65 13.37
CA GLY A 65 20.50 -6.52 11.94
C GLY A 65 19.40 -5.99 11.02
N GLY A 66 18.21 -5.60 11.54
CA GLY A 66 17.11 -5.01 10.76
C GLY A 66 16.61 -3.67 11.31
N ILE A 67 15.87 -2.91 10.48
CA ILE A 67 15.23 -1.64 10.83
C ILE A 67 13.80 -1.81 11.36
N ALA A 68 13.17 -2.95 11.05
CA ALA A 68 11.86 -3.36 11.56
C ALA A 68 11.70 -4.88 11.50
N SER A 69 10.81 -5.43 12.30
CA SER A 69 10.46 -6.86 12.23
C SER A 69 9.04 -7.11 12.69
N ALA A 70 8.44 -8.18 12.18
CA ALA A 70 7.13 -8.64 12.58
C ALA A 70 7.06 -10.16 12.64
N ASP A 71 6.15 -10.66 13.49
CA ASP A 71 5.82 -12.08 13.53
C ASP A 71 4.77 -12.41 12.45
N GLY A 72 4.88 -13.61 11.89
CA GLY A 72 3.92 -14.14 10.94
C GLY A 72 2.68 -14.72 11.62
N GLU A 73 1.64 -14.99 10.82
CA GLU A 73 0.43 -15.72 11.26
C GLU A 73 0.77 -17.12 11.78
N SER A 74 1.80 -17.74 11.21
CA SER A 74 2.33 -19.02 11.70
C SER A 74 3.35 -18.78 12.80
N SER A 75 3.18 -19.44 13.95
CA SER A 75 4.11 -19.34 15.07
C SER A 75 5.55 -19.73 14.67
N GLY A 76 6.51 -18.92 15.05
CA GLY A 76 7.92 -19.12 14.73
C GLY A 76 8.37 -18.58 13.38
N VAL A 77 7.45 -18.07 12.56
CA VAL A 77 7.81 -17.38 11.31
C VAL A 77 7.97 -15.88 11.57
N LYS A 78 9.05 -15.29 11.07
CA LYS A 78 9.37 -13.87 11.30
C LYS A 78 9.85 -13.21 10.02
N VAL A 79 9.41 -11.98 9.79
CA VAL A 79 9.96 -11.09 8.76
C VAL A 79 10.84 -10.02 9.41
N VAL A 80 11.94 -9.68 8.76
CA VAL A 80 12.86 -8.61 9.16
C VAL A 80 13.13 -7.71 7.97
N VAL A 81 12.77 -6.45 8.04
CA VAL A 81 13.14 -5.43 7.07
C VAL A 81 14.57 -4.98 7.38
N GLN A 82 15.47 -5.18 6.44
CA GLN A 82 16.89 -4.86 6.57
C GLN A 82 17.19 -3.45 6.06
N GLU A 83 16.53 -3.07 4.97
CA GLU A 83 16.75 -1.77 4.32
C GLU A 83 15.46 -1.29 3.66
N LEU A 84 15.17 -0.01 3.80
CA LEU A 84 14.16 0.71 3.03
C LEU A 84 14.79 2.03 2.58
N LYS A 85 15.20 2.11 1.30
CA LYS A 85 16.08 3.18 0.80
C LYS A 85 15.54 3.84 -0.45
N ARG A 86 15.54 5.17 -0.49
CA ARG A 86 15.26 5.95 -1.72
C ARG A 86 16.38 5.74 -2.74
N THR A 87 15.99 5.61 -3.99
CA THR A 87 16.92 5.48 -5.12
C THR A 87 16.78 6.67 -6.06
N SER A 88 17.81 6.94 -6.87
CA SER A 88 17.85 8.08 -7.79
C SER A 88 16.76 8.07 -8.86
N GLY A 89 16.09 6.95 -9.09
CA GLY A 89 15.03 6.81 -10.10
C GLY A 89 13.61 7.09 -9.60
N GLY A 90 13.43 7.84 -8.51
CA GLY A 90 12.09 8.13 -7.97
C GLY A 90 11.40 6.89 -7.41
N THR A 91 12.18 5.92 -6.96
CA THR A 91 11.67 4.70 -6.33
C THR A 91 12.28 4.51 -4.93
N VAL A 92 11.66 3.62 -4.17
CA VAL A 92 12.19 3.10 -2.89
C VAL A 92 12.50 1.62 -3.10
N SER A 93 13.70 1.20 -2.73
CA SER A 93 14.12 -0.19 -2.68
C SER A 93 13.98 -0.71 -1.26
N MET A 94 13.34 -1.86 -1.11
CA MET A 94 13.21 -2.57 0.15
C MET A 94 13.97 -3.88 0.06
N LYS A 95 14.71 -4.22 1.13
CA LYS A 95 15.30 -5.54 1.35
C LYS A 95 14.79 -6.10 2.66
N PHE A 96 14.41 -7.34 2.67
CA PHE A 96 13.90 -8.02 3.85
C PHE A 96 14.22 -9.51 3.81
N SER A 97 14.17 -10.16 4.95
CA SER A 97 14.33 -11.61 5.06
C SER A 97 13.14 -12.21 5.78
N ILE A 98 12.81 -13.45 5.45
CA ILE A 98 11.86 -14.27 6.17
C ILE A 98 12.61 -15.43 6.77
N THR A 99 12.47 -15.62 8.07
CA THR A 99 13.03 -16.75 8.82
C THR A 99 11.89 -17.66 9.24
N ASN A 100 12.01 -18.93 8.95
CA ASN A 100 11.03 -19.94 9.28
C ASN A 100 11.50 -20.82 10.44
N GLY A 101 11.11 -20.47 11.66
CA GLY A 101 11.32 -21.30 12.85
C GLY A 101 10.16 -22.27 13.15
N SER A 102 9.19 -22.40 12.23
CA SER A 102 8.08 -23.35 12.37
C SER A 102 8.46 -24.75 11.87
N ASP A 103 7.58 -25.69 12.01
CA ASP A 103 7.73 -27.10 11.56
C ASP A 103 7.25 -27.33 10.11
N LYS A 104 6.72 -26.32 9.44
CA LYS A 104 6.17 -26.39 8.09
C LYS A 104 6.88 -25.40 7.16
N SER A 105 6.98 -25.74 5.87
CA SER A 105 7.46 -24.79 4.87
C SER A 105 6.46 -23.63 4.69
N VAL A 106 6.99 -22.41 4.48
CA VAL A 106 6.22 -21.19 4.21
C VAL A 106 6.66 -20.58 2.89
N GLY A 107 5.75 -19.89 2.21
CA GLY A 107 6.09 -19.13 1.02
C GLY A 107 5.81 -19.83 -0.29
N SER A 108 5.05 -20.93 -0.31
CA SER A 108 4.69 -21.57 -1.58
C SER A 108 3.93 -20.60 -2.49
N GLY A 109 4.58 -20.24 -3.53
CA GLY A 109 4.19 -19.59 -4.78
C GLY A 109 3.14 -18.49 -4.79
N TYR A 110 2.12 -18.57 -3.97
CA TYR A 110 0.95 -17.67 -3.99
C TYR A 110 0.81 -16.78 -2.75
N GLU A 111 1.52 -17.10 -1.68
CA GLU A 111 1.27 -16.45 -0.38
C GLU A 111 1.71 -14.99 -0.35
N PHE A 112 2.80 -14.63 -1.05
CA PHE A 112 3.34 -13.28 -1.08
C PHE A 112 3.03 -12.50 -2.36
N ALA A 113 2.38 -13.14 -3.33
CA ALA A 113 1.97 -12.49 -4.58
C ALA A 113 0.80 -11.53 -4.34
N ASP A 114 0.66 -10.57 -5.24
CA ASP A 114 -0.50 -9.68 -5.28
C ASP A 114 -1.73 -10.46 -5.74
N LYS A 115 -2.73 -10.56 -4.85
CA LYS A 115 -3.98 -11.30 -5.13
C LYS A 115 -5.01 -10.43 -5.86
N ASP A 116 -4.81 -9.11 -5.89
CA ASP A 116 -5.79 -8.16 -6.42
C ASP A 116 -5.57 -7.86 -7.91
N HIS A 117 -4.42 -8.25 -8.47
CA HIS A 117 -4.11 -8.11 -9.90
C HIS A 117 -4.16 -9.46 -10.59
N GLU A 118 -4.63 -9.47 -11.85
CA GLU A 118 -4.59 -10.67 -12.70
C GLU A 118 -3.16 -11.23 -12.73
N ILE A 119 -3.03 -12.43 -12.25
CA ILE A 119 -1.80 -12.96 -11.71
C ILE A 119 -0.88 -13.39 -12.84
N THR A 120 0.08 -12.56 -13.19
CA THR A 120 1.19 -12.92 -14.07
C THR A 120 2.48 -13.26 -13.30
N ASP A 121 2.51 -13.03 -11.98
CA ASP A 121 3.73 -13.13 -11.16
C ASP A 121 3.59 -14.04 -9.93
N HIS A 122 2.94 -15.19 -10.12
CA HIS A 122 2.96 -16.27 -9.13
C HIS A 122 4.38 -16.58 -8.65
N GLY A 123 4.55 -16.80 -7.37
CA GLY A 123 5.88 -17.04 -6.78
C GLY A 123 6.74 -15.79 -6.72
N SER A 124 6.12 -14.64 -6.48
CA SER A 124 6.80 -13.37 -6.26
C SER A 124 6.44 -12.78 -4.89
N VAL A 125 7.15 -11.71 -4.50
CA VAL A 125 6.79 -10.88 -3.35
C VAL A 125 6.00 -9.63 -3.76
N GLY A 126 5.26 -9.71 -4.86
CA GLY A 126 4.50 -8.58 -5.44
C GLY A 126 3.37 -8.05 -4.58
N GLY A 127 2.91 -8.81 -3.57
CA GLY A 127 1.85 -8.39 -2.65
C GLY A 127 2.31 -7.52 -1.47
N VAL A 128 3.62 -7.25 -1.37
CA VAL A 128 4.14 -6.33 -0.33
C VAL A 128 3.65 -4.91 -0.62
N GLN A 129 3.28 -4.17 0.42
CA GLN A 129 2.75 -2.81 0.32
C GLN A 129 3.44 -1.86 1.29
N LEU A 130 3.54 -0.59 0.92
CA LEU A 130 3.89 0.49 1.83
C LEU A 130 2.67 1.40 2.02
N ILE A 131 2.40 1.83 3.25
CA ILE A 131 1.26 2.68 3.57
C ILE A 131 1.76 3.96 4.23
N ASP A 132 1.49 5.09 3.59
CA ASP A 132 1.63 6.42 4.18
C ASP A 132 0.29 6.78 4.85
N GLU A 133 0.22 6.62 6.15
CA GLU A 133 -0.98 6.91 6.93
C GLU A 133 -1.31 8.39 6.94
N GLY A 134 -0.30 9.25 7.01
CA GLY A 134 -0.46 10.71 6.99
C GLY A 134 -1.05 11.20 5.66
N GLY A 135 -0.54 10.70 4.55
CA GLY A 135 -1.02 11.00 3.20
C GLY A 135 -2.20 10.13 2.75
N LYS A 136 -2.64 9.16 3.56
CA LYS A 136 -3.69 8.17 3.24
C LYS A 136 -3.45 7.48 1.90
N LYS A 137 -2.20 7.11 1.62
CA LYS A 137 -1.79 6.55 0.34
C LYS A 137 -1.11 5.21 0.50
N LYS A 138 -1.47 4.26 -0.37
CA LYS A 138 -0.81 2.96 -0.51
C LYS A 138 0.14 2.99 -1.71
N TYR A 139 1.28 2.37 -1.56
CA TYR A 139 2.27 2.18 -2.62
C TYR A 139 2.44 0.67 -2.84
N PHE A 140 2.14 0.24 -4.05
CA PHE A 140 2.30 -1.14 -4.48
C PHE A 140 3.66 -1.34 -5.14
N VAL A 141 4.11 -2.57 -5.21
CA VAL A 141 5.34 -2.92 -5.92
C VAL A 141 5.25 -2.47 -7.37
N VAL A 142 6.32 -1.84 -7.87
CA VAL A 142 6.43 -1.41 -9.28
C VAL A 142 6.30 -2.62 -10.19
N ARG A 143 5.58 -2.45 -11.30
CA ARG A 143 5.43 -3.46 -12.35
C ARG A 143 6.01 -2.97 -13.67
N ASP A 144 6.54 -3.87 -14.46
CA ASP A 144 6.98 -3.61 -15.83
C ASP A 144 5.78 -3.56 -16.80
N THR A 145 6.06 -3.37 -18.09
CA THR A 145 5.05 -3.31 -19.15
C THR A 145 4.32 -4.63 -19.36
N ASP A 146 4.91 -5.74 -18.95
CA ASP A 146 4.33 -7.09 -19.01
C ASP A 146 3.52 -7.44 -17.76
N GLY A 147 3.39 -6.49 -16.83
CA GLY A 147 2.68 -6.66 -15.57
C GLY A 147 3.47 -7.41 -14.48
N LYS A 148 4.73 -7.78 -14.74
CA LYS A 148 5.57 -8.45 -13.75
C LYS A 148 6.11 -7.49 -12.72
N CYS A 149 6.16 -7.90 -11.47
CA CYS A 149 6.72 -7.07 -10.40
C CYS A 149 8.24 -6.86 -10.58
N VAL A 150 8.70 -5.67 -10.21
CA VAL A 150 10.12 -5.37 -10.02
C VAL A 150 10.50 -5.77 -8.59
N CYS A 151 10.60 -7.09 -8.39
CA CYS A 151 10.79 -7.70 -7.08
C CYS A 151 11.43 -9.10 -7.19
N SER A 152 11.68 -9.76 -6.05
CA SER A 152 12.06 -11.18 -6.03
C SER A 152 10.97 -12.03 -6.65
N GLN A 153 11.33 -12.81 -7.65
CA GLN A 153 10.46 -13.74 -8.38
C GLN A 153 10.98 -15.17 -8.28
N LYS A 154 10.14 -16.16 -8.61
CA LYS A 154 10.45 -17.59 -8.54
C LYS A 154 10.95 -17.97 -7.15
N ILE A 155 10.31 -17.38 -6.15
CA ILE A 155 10.62 -17.67 -4.76
C ILE A 155 10.33 -19.13 -4.45
N LYS A 156 11.19 -19.72 -3.66
CA LYS A 156 11.04 -21.10 -3.16
C LYS A 156 10.42 -21.05 -1.77
N ASP A 157 9.91 -22.20 -1.35
CA ASP A 157 9.48 -22.36 0.03
C ASP A 157 10.67 -22.21 0.97
N VAL A 158 10.49 -21.42 2.01
CA VAL A 158 11.41 -21.33 3.13
C VAL A 158 11.12 -22.51 4.05
N LYS A 159 12.04 -23.47 4.11
CA LYS A 159 11.85 -24.68 4.91
C LYS A 159 12.06 -24.40 6.40
N PRO A 160 11.62 -25.33 7.27
CA PRO A 160 11.90 -25.25 8.68
C PRO A 160 13.38 -25.00 8.99
N GLY A 161 13.67 -23.98 9.79
CA GLY A 161 15.01 -23.57 10.18
C GLY A 161 15.78 -22.73 9.15
N GLU A 162 15.21 -22.50 7.95
CA GLU A 162 15.84 -21.70 6.90
C GLU A 162 15.45 -20.22 7.00
N SER A 163 16.27 -19.38 6.37
CA SER A 163 16.03 -17.95 6.18
C SER A 163 16.34 -17.58 4.73
N GLU A 164 15.45 -16.84 4.10
CA GLU A 164 15.58 -16.38 2.72
C GLU A 164 15.49 -14.86 2.61
N ASN A 165 16.24 -14.27 1.67
CA ASN A 165 16.30 -12.85 1.44
C ASN A 165 15.49 -12.45 0.21
N PHE A 166 14.75 -11.37 0.34
CA PHE A 166 13.87 -10.84 -0.69
C PHE A 166 14.09 -9.34 -0.88
N TRP A 167 13.67 -8.86 -2.05
CA TRP A 167 13.66 -7.44 -2.35
C TRP A 167 12.43 -7.06 -3.17
N ALA A 168 12.04 -5.79 -3.06
CA ALA A 168 10.97 -5.20 -3.87
C ALA A 168 11.23 -3.70 -4.10
N ARG A 169 10.68 -3.16 -5.19
CA ARG A 169 10.72 -1.73 -5.52
C ARG A 169 9.33 -1.12 -5.51
N PHE A 170 9.25 0.09 -4.99
CA PHE A 170 8.02 0.86 -4.88
C PHE A 170 8.21 2.25 -5.50
N PRO A 171 7.15 2.91 -5.98
CA PRO A 171 7.19 4.33 -6.25
C PRO A 171 7.60 5.09 -4.98
N ALA A 172 8.46 6.09 -5.10
CA ALA A 172 8.87 6.85 -3.93
C ALA A 172 7.70 7.71 -3.39
N PRO A 173 7.42 7.66 -2.08
CA PRO A 173 6.57 8.65 -1.45
C PRO A 173 7.24 10.04 -1.49
N PRO A 174 6.49 11.14 -1.26
CA PRO A 174 7.06 12.48 -1.14
C PRO A 174 8.23 12.53 -0.14
N ASP A 175 9.18 13.43 -0.35
CA ASP A 175 10.37 13.53 0.51
C ASP A 175 10.07 13.91 1.96
N SER A 176 8.90 14.50 2.21
CA SER A 176 8.39 14.78 3.56
C SER A 176 8.06 13.51 4.35
N VAL A 177 7.79 12.38 3.67
CA VAL A 177 7.50 11.09 4.32
C VAL A 177 8.83 10.43 4.68
N GLN A 178 9.18 10.49 5.96
CA GLN A 178 10.44 9.93 6.49
C GLN A 178 10.25 8.51 7.06
N LYS A 179 9.02 8.16 7.40
CA LYS A 179 8.62 6.87 7.96
C LYS A 179 7.36 6.38 7.27
N ILE A 180 7.19 5.08 7.20
CA ILE A 180 6.07 4.45 6.52
C ILE A 180 5.73 3.12 7.17
N THR A 181 4.47 2.69 7.08
CA THR A 181 4.06 1.34 7.48
C THR A 181 4.37 0.36 6.36
N VAL A 182 5.01 -0.75 6.71
CA VAL A 182 5.31 -1.86 5.78
C VAL A 182 4.35 -3.01 6.05
N ILE A 183 3.67 -3.47 5.00
CA ILE A 183 2.80 -4.65 5.04
C ILE A 183 3.42 -5.74 4.18
N VAL A 184 3.73 -6.87 4.79
CA VAL A 184 4.08 -8.12 4.10
C VAL A 184 2.92 -9.08 4.29
N PRO A 185 2.36 -9.71 3.23
CA PRO A 185 1.26 -10.66 3.39
C PRO A 185 1.57 -11.73 4.43
N HIS A 186 0.58 -12.07 5.27
CA HIS A 186 0.69 -13.06 6.36
C HIS A 186 1.58 -12.66 7.55
N PHE A 187 2.01 -11.39 7.62
CA PHE A 187 2.73 -10.84 8.76
C PHE A 187 1.99 -9.66 9.38
N GLN A 188 2.28 -9.38 10.64
CA GLN A 188 1.78 -8.20 11.31
C GLN A 188 2.32 -6.93 10.62
N PRO A 189 1.53 -5.84 10.52
CA PRO A 189 2.03 -4.56 10.02
C PRO A 189 3.24 -4.07 10.83
N MET A 190 4.19 -3.46 10.14
CA MET A 190 5.36 -2.82 10.74
C MET A 190 5.23 -1.31 10.56
N ASP A 191 4.89 -0.62 11.65
CA ASP A 191 4.69 0.83 11.63
C ASP A 191 6.01 1.59 11.83
N ASP A 192 6.02 2.87 11.46
CA ASP A 192 7.14 3.78 11.66
C ASP A 192 8.49 3.31 11.06
N VAL A 193 8.48 2.50 10.02
CA VAL A 193 9.71 2.02 9.37
C VAL A 193 10.41 3.20 8.69
N PRO A 194 11.68 3.52 9.03
CA PRO A 194 12.38 4.66 8.46
C PRO A 194 12.76 4.43 7.00
N ILE A 195 12.60 5.47 6.17
CA ILE A 195 13.06 5.50 4.78
C ILE A 195 14.39 6.25 4.74
N SER A 196 15.49 5.54 4.44
CA SER A 196 16.82 6.14 4.28
C SER A 196 16.99 6.82 2.91
N LYS A 197 17.95 7.74 2.81
CA LYS A 197 18.36 8.41 1.56
C LYS A 197 19.49 7.67 0.88
#